data_f534d231b30dfeb4a56bfa69c4ebe7a4
#
_entry.id   f534d231b30dfeb4a56bfa69c4ebe7a4
#
_cell.length_a   1.000
_cell.length_b   1.000
_cell.length_c   1.000
_cell.angle_alpha   90.00
_cell.angle_beta   90.00
_cell.angle_gamma   90.00
#
_symmetry.space_group_name_H-M   'P 1'
#
loop_
_entity.id
_entity.type
_entity.pdbx_description
1 polymer ?
#
loop_
_entity_poly.entity_id
_entity_poly.type
_entity_poly.pdbx_seq_one_letter_code
_entity_poly.pdbx_strand_id
1 'polypeptide(L)'
;MARRIAAAYQMEPISALASWSRRLAVFSLIASIVAVVIVRFGFLDFKPALTTFFGALACAGLSILVGLAAFAAIWQNGSRGMSRILLAFLIDAAILAYPAYLAFQFRTLPAIHDITTDPIDPPRFEALARLRAGDGANPAVYAGLYSAEQQRIAYPDVEPINIDVPVLKAYEMALRQVNRHKWLVIDERPPQPPQRIGRIEAVARTPIMGFREDVAIRIMPDGDGARVDLRSSSRYFEHDLGSNAARIIKFAEELNDAVDTAQPVKKLITPAKPQAKGATKR
;
A
#
# COMPACT_ATOMS: atom_id res chain seq x y z
N MET A 1 -21.09 -62.86 24.77
CA MET A 1 -20.23 -61.73 25.25
C MET A 1 -19.68 -60.84 24.12
N ALA A 2 -19.37 -61.36 22.92
CA ALA A 2 -18.85 -60.60 21.77
C ALA A 2 -19.80 -59.51 21.17
N ARG A 3 -21.14 -59.69 21.24
CA ARG A 3 -22.10 -58.68 20.71
C ARG A 3 -22.22 -57.36 21.52
N ARG A 4 -21.79 -57.33 22.78
CA ARG A 4 -21.80 -56.13 23.62
C ARG A 4 -20.58 -55.23 23.41
N ILE A 5 -19.49 -55.74 22.87
CA ILE A 5 -18.27 -54.98 22.61
C ILE A 5 -18.38 -54.19 21.29
N ALA A 6 -19.13 -54.72 20.31
CA ALA A 6 -19.33 -54.00 19.03
C ALA A 6 -20.22 -52.78 19.12
N ALA A 7 -21.04 -52.64 20.16
CA ALA A 7 -21.87 -51.43 20.39
C ALA A 7 -21.10 -50.23 20.98
N ALA A 8 -19.86 -50.44 21.44
CA ALA A 8 -19.07 -49.42 22.11
C ALA A 8 -18.23 -48.53 21.18
N TYR A 9 -18.24 -48.82 19.86
CA TYR A 9 -17.48 -48.04 18.87
C TYR A 9 -18.38 -47.34 17.83
N GLN A 10 -19.56 -46.86 18.23
CA GLN A 10 -20.25 -45.88 17.39
C GLN A 10 -19.47 -44.56 17.44
N MET A 11 -18.75 -44.26 16.35
CA MET A 11 -18.12 -42.93 16.23
C MET A 11 -19.21 -41.88 16.33
N GLU A 12 -19.05 -40.97 17.30
CA GLU A 12 -19.95 -39.83 17.46
C GLU A 12 -20.14 -39.07 16.12
N PRO A 13 -21.37 -38.69 15.79
CA PRO A 13 -21.67 -38.04 14.52
C PRO A 13 -20.95 -36.69 14.43
N ILE A 14 -20.51 -36.37 13.22
CA ILE A 14 -19.90 -35.08 12.96
C ILE A 14 -21.00 -34.02 12.91
N SER A 15 -20.80 -32.92 13.64
CA SER A 15 -21.72 -31.77 13.64
C SER A 15 -21.93 -31.22 12.22
N ALA A 16 -23.19 -31.12 11.80
CA ALA A 16 -23.57 -30.52 10.52
C ALA A 16 -23.21 -29.03 10.50
N LEU A 17 -23.42 -28.31 11.61
CA LEU A 17 -23.05 -26.89 11.74
C LEU A 17 -21.55 -26.69 11.57
N ALA A 18 -20.69 -27.51 12.16
CA ALA A 18 -19.24 -27.45 11.96
C ALA A 18 -18.84 -27.64 10.49
N SER A 19 -19.58 -28.52 9.79
CA SER A 19 -19.36 -28.75 8.36
C SER A 19 -19.79 -27.54 7.51
N TRP A 20 -20.90 -26.89 7.85
CA TRP A 20 -21.39 -25.70 7.18
C TRP A 20 -20.50 -24.49 7.43
N SER A 21 -20.06 -24.23 8.67
CA SER A 21 -19.09 -23.18 8.98
C SER A 21 -17.85 -23.30 8.07
N ARG A 22 -17.22 -24.48 8.01
CA ARG A 22 -16.08 -24.69 7.13
C ARG A 22 -16.39 -24.44 5.64
N ARG A 23 -17.55 -24.87 5.15
CA ARG A 23 -17.94 -24.66 3.75
C ARG A 23 -18.12 -23.17 3.44
N LEU A 24 -18.74 -22.42 4.33
CA LEU A 24 -18.90 -20.96 4.21
C LEU A 24 -17.57 -20.24 4.23
N ALA A 25 -16.65 -20.61 5.14
CA ALA A 25 -15.30 -20.04 5.19
C ALA A 25 -14.54 -20.27 3.88
N VAL A 26 -14.54 -21.49 3.35
CA VAL A 26 -13.87 -21.81 2.08
C VAL A 26 -14.52 -21.08 0.91
N PHE A 27 -15.85 -21.00 0.86
CA PHE A 27 -16.55 -20.23 -0.17
C PHE A 27 -16.20 -18.74 -0.10
N SER A 28 -16.20 -18.15 1.09
CA SER A 28 -15.81 -16.76 1.32
C SER A 28 -14.37 -16.49 0.86
N LEU A 29 -13.44 -17.41 1.15
CA LEU A 29 -12.05 -17.29 0.70
C LEU A 29 -11.95 -17.26 -0.84
N ILE A 30 -12.61 -18.22 -1.51
CA ILE A 30 -12.59 -18.29 -2.97
C ILE A 30 -13.23 -17.04 -3.57
N ALA A 31 -14.39 -16.61 -3.07
CA ALA A 31 -15.08 -15.41 -3.55
C ALA A 31 -14.24 -14.13 -3.35
N SER A 32 -13.55 -14.01 -2.20
CA SER A 32 -12.64 -12.89 -1.95
C SER A 32 -11.46 -12.87 -2.91
N ILE A 33 -10.82 -14.02 -3.16
CA ILE A 33 -9.71 -14.13 -4.12
C ILE A 33 -10.18 -13.77 -5.53
N VAL A 34 -11.33 -14.29 -5.96
CA VAL A 34 -11.89 -14.01 -7.29
C VAL A 34 -12.19 -12.51 -7.43
N ALA A 35 -12.81 -11.88 -6.42
CA ALA A 35 -13.08 -10.44 -6.43
C ALA A 35 -11.79 -9.62 -6.56
N VAL A 36 -10.75 -9.95 -5.79
CA VAL A 36 -9.44 -9.27 -5.87
C VAL A 36 -8.81 -9.45 -7.26
N VAL A 37 -8.81 -10.65 -7.81
CA VAL A 37 -8.25 -10.93 -9.15
C VAL A 37 -8.98 -10.14 -10.23
N ILE A 38 -10.31 -10.09 -10.19
CA ILE A 38 -11.13 -9.35 -11.16
C ILE A 38 -10.76 -7.85 -11.17
N VAL A 39 -10.64 -7.22 -9.99
CA VAL A 39 -10.25 -5.79 -9.89
C VAL A 39 -8.81 -5.58 -10.34
N ARG A 40 -7.89 -6.41 -9.85
CA ARG A 40 -6.45 -6.23 -10.08
C ARG A 40 -6.09 -6.34 -11.55
N PHE A 41 -6.71 -7.23 -12.29
CA PHE A 41 -6.48 -7.43 -13.73
C PHE A 41 -7.40 -6.58 -14.62
N GLY A 42 -8.36 -5.87 -14.04
CA GLY A 42 -9.25 -4.96 -14.78
C GLY A 42 -10.28 -5.67 -15.66
N PHE A 43 -10.69 -6.89 -15.30
CA PHE A 43 -11.71 -7.64 -16.05
C PHE A 43 -13.10 -7.02 -15.93
N LEU A 44 -13.39 -6.30 -14.85
CA LEU A 44 -14.63 -5.58 -14.61
C LEU A 44 -14.35 -4.26 -13.90
N ASP A 45 -15.34 -3.37 -13.95
CA ASP A 45 -15.35 -2.16 -13.13
C ASP A 45 -15.21 -2.52 -11.64
N PHE A 46 -14.56 -1.65 -10.88
CA PHE A 46 -14.29 -1.91 -9.47
C PHE A 46 -15.56 -2.00 -8.61
N LYS A 47 -16.65 -1.29 -8.97
CA LYS A 47 -17.89 -1.26 -8.17
C LYS A 47 -18.54 -2.64 -8.00
N PRO A 48 -18.83 -3.43 -9.09
CA PRO A 48 -19.38 -4.78 -8.95
C PRO A 48 -18.46 -5.72 -8.17
N ALA A 49 -17.16 -5.64 -8.42
CA ALA A 49 -16.20 -6.49 -7.74
C ALA A 49 -16.06 -6.15 -6.25
N LEU A 50 -16.16 -4.87 -5.88
CA LEU A 50 -16.17 -4.44 -4.48
C LEU A 50 -17.43 -4.94 -3.77
N THR A 51 -18.60 -4.91 -4.43
CA THR A 51 -19.85 -5.48 -3.90
C THR A 51 -19.71 -6.99 -3.67
N THR A 52 -19.10 -7.73 -4.61
CA THR A 52 -18.80 -9.15 -4.45
C THR A 52 -17.86 -9.41 -3.27
N PHE A 53 -16.83 -8.57 -3.11
CA PHE A 53 -15.90 -8.66 -1.99
C PHE A 53 -16.61 -8.45 -0.64
N PHE A 54 -17.46 -7.43 -0.50
CA PHE A 54 -18.26 -7.23 0.70
C PHE A 54 -19.25 -8.38 0.96
N GLY A 55 -19.83 -8.96 -0.08
CA GLY A 55 -20.64 -10.17 0.04
C GLY A 55 -19.83 -11.35 0.58
N ALA A 56 -18.58 -11.51 0.13
CA ALA A 56 -17.68 -12.53 0.66
C ALA A 56 -17.33 -12.30 2.14
N LEU A 57 -17.09 -11.03 2.56
CA LEU A 57 -16.87 -10.72 3.98
C LEU A 57 -18.11 -11.00 4.83
N ALA A 58 -19.31 -10.74 4.33
CA ALA A 58 -20.55 -11.09 5.02
C ALA A 58 -20.69 -12.62 5.17
N CYS A 59 -20.31 -13.40 4.16
CA CYS A 59 -20.25 -14.86 4.26
C CYS A 59 -19.22 -15.34 5.30
N ALA A 60 -18.07 -14.67 5.42
CA ALA A 60 -17.10 -14.97 6.48
C ALA A 60 -17.69 -14.70 7.87
N GLY A 61 -18.39 -13.56 8.04
CA GLY A 61 -19.11 -13.25 9.28
C GLY A 61 -20.16 -14.33 9.62
N LEU A 62 -20.94 -14.77 8.63
CA LEU A 62 -21.91 -15.85 8.82
C LEU A 62 -21.22 -17.17 9.18
N SER A 63 -20.07 -17.48 8.56
CA SER A 63 -19.24 -18.64 8.90
C SER A 63 -18.87 -18.66 10.38
N ILE A 64 -18.44 -17.50 10.92
CA ILE A 64 -18.09 -17.36 12.33
C ILE A 64 -19.31 -17.61 13.22
N LEU A 65 -20.47 -17.02 12.91
CA LEU A 65 -21.70 -17.22 13.69
C LEU A 65 -22.12 -18.70 13.71
N VAL A 66 -22.10 -19.37 12.55
CA VAL A 66 -22.41 -20.79 12.44
C VAL A 66 -21.36 -21.63 13.18
N GLY A 67 -20.09 -21.23 13.16
CA GLY A 67 -19.01 -21.88 13.91
C GLY A 67 -19.18 -21.79 15.41
N LEU A 68 -19.60 -20.61 15.93
CA LEU A 68 -19.92 -20.42 17.35
C LEU A 68 -21.11 -21.29 17.77
N ALA A 69 -22.17 -21.34 16.97
CA ALA A 69 -23.31 -22.23 17.22
C ALA A 69 -22.90 -23.70 17.19
N ALA A 70 -22.01 -24.07 16.25
CA ALA A 70 -21.45 -25.43 16.19
C ALA A 70 -20.63 -25.77 17.44
N PHE A 71 -19.82 -24.83 17.91
CA PHE A 71 -19.04 -24.99 19.13
C PHE A 71 -19.93 -25.25 20.33
N ALA A 72 -21.00 -24.45 20.52
CA ALA A 72 -21.97 -24.66 21.60
C ALA A 72 -22.67 -26.02 21.50
N ALA A 73 -23.08 -26.43 20.29
CA ALA A 73 -23.70 -27.74 20.06
C ALA A 73 -22.75 -28.92 20.36
N ILE A 74 -21.49 -28.82 19.96
CA ILE A 74 -20.47 -29.83 20.25
C ILE A 74 -20.23 -29.96 21.75
N TRP A 75 -20.16 -28.80 22.44
CA TRP A 75 -19.96 -28.75 23.88
C TRP A 75 -21.13 -29.43 24.67
N GLN A 76 -22.37 -29.25 24.20
CA GLN A 76 -23.55 -29.80 24.84
C GLN A 76 -23.77 -31.31 24.50
N ASN A 77 -23.51 -31.70 23.25
CA ASN A 77 -23.92 -33.00 22.72
C ASN A 77 -22.77 -34.02 22.57
N GLY A 78 -21.50 -33.59 22.82
CA GLY A 78 -20.32 -34.41 22.64
C GLY A 78 -20.00 -34.81 21.19
N SER A 79 -20.65 -34.16 20.19
CA SER A 79 -20.44 -34.46 18.76
C SER A 79 -19.04 -34.07 18.29
N ARG A 80 -18.57 -34.68 17.19
CA ARG A 80 -17.24 -34.39 16.61
C ARG A 80 -17.30 -33.20 15.64
N GLY A 81 -16.19 -32.48 15.47
CA GLY A 81 -16.10 -31.44 14.45
C GLY A 81 -15.27 -30.21 14.85
N MET A 82 -14.64 -30.20 16.01
CA MET A 82 -13.83 -29.06 16.52
C MET A 82 -12.77 -28.63 15.51
N SER A 83 -12.07 -29.57 14.86
CA SER A 83 -11.05 -29.26 13.86
C SER A 83 -11.60 -28.49 12.64
N ARG A 84 -12.87 -28.71 12.29
CA ARG A 84 -13.54 -27.98 11.20
C ARG A 84 -13.85 -26.56 11.57
N ILE A 85 -14.27 -26.33 12.83
CA ILE A 85 -14.53 -24.98 13.36
C ILE A 85 -13.22 -24.19 13.44
N LEU A 86 -12.15 -24.80 13.99
CA LEU A 86 -10.84 -24.15 14.09
C LEU A 86 -10.29 -23.77 12.71
N LEU A 87 -10.42 -24.66 11.72
CA LEU A 87 -10.02 -24.36 10.35
C LEU A 87 -10.87 -23.22 9.74
N ALA A 88 -12.19 -23.22 9.97
CA ALA A 88 -13.06 -22.15 9.51
C ALA A 88 -12.64 -20.81 10.11
N PHE A 89 -12.44 -20.75 11.42
CA PHE A 89 -12.01 -19.52 12.10
C PHE A 89 -10.65 -19.02 11.65
N LEU A 90 -9.70 -19.92 11.36
CA LEU A 90 -8.40 -19.56 10.80
C LEU A 90 -8.54 -18.91 9.41
N ILE A 91 -9.38 -19.49 8.54
CA ILE A 91 -9.67 -18.94 7.21
C ILE A 91 -10.35 -17.58 7.34
N ASP A 92 -11.40 -17.49 8.16
CA ASP A 92 -12.15 -16.25 8.37
C ASP A 92 -11.26 -15.13 8.95
N ALA A 93 -10.39 -15.44 9.91
CA ALA A 93 -9.40 -14.50 10.45
C ALA A 93 -8.43 -14.01 9.38
N ALA A 94 -7.93 -14.88 8.51
CA ALA A 94 -7.06 -14.49 7.41
C ALA A 94 -7.77 -13.55 6.41
N ILE A 95 -9.04 -13.81 6.08
CA ILE A 95 -9.83 -12.97 5.18
C ILE A 95 -10.12 -11.60 5.82
N LEU A 96 -10.47 -11.57 7.10
CA LEU A 96 -10.91 -10.37 7.81
C LEU A 96 -9.76 -9.49 8.30
N ALA A 97 -8.54 -10.01 8.43
CA ALA A 97 -7.40 -9.29 8.98
C ALA A 97 -7.10 -7.99 8.22
N TYR A 98 -7.01 -8.03 6.89
CA TYR A 98 -6.73 -6.85 6.09
C TYR A 98 -7.88 -5.84 6.06
N PRO A 99 -9.15 -6.21 5.85
CA PRO A 99 -10.28 -5.30 6.02
C PRO A 99 -10.37 -4.68 7.42
N ALA A 100 -10.06 -5.42 8.48
CA ALA A 100 -10.02 -4.88 9.83
C ALA A 100 -8.91 -3.83 10.01
N TYR A 101 -7.72 -4.08 9.45
CA TYR A 101 -6.64 -3.10 9.39
C TYR A 101 -7.07 -1.83 8.63
N LEU A 102 -7.72 -1.97 7.47
CA LEU A 102 -8.23 -0.83 6.71
C LEU A 102 -9.32 -0.06 7.47
N ALA A 103 -10.19 -0.74 8.20
CA ALA A 103 -11.20 -0.11 9.05
C ALA A 103 -10.57 0.67 10.21
N PHE A 104 -9.46 0.18 10.75
CA PHE A 104 -8.67 0.93 11.74
C PHE A 104 -8.06 2.19 11.12
N GLN A 105 -7.40 2.08 9.95
CA GLN A 105 -6.84 3.23 9.23
C GLN A 105 -7.91 4.27 8.89
N PHE A 106 -9.09 3.83 8.45
CA PHE A 106 -10.21 4.72 8.15
C PHE A 106 -10.66 5.57 9.35
N ARG A 107 -10.49 5.06 10.57
CA ARG A 107 -10.85 5.79 11.81
C ARG A 107 -9.74 6.68 12.35
N THR A 108 -8.50 6.39 12.01
CA THR A 108 -7.33 7.06 12.61
C THR A 108 -6.68 8.08 11.68
N LEU A 109 -6.84 7.92 10.37
CA LEU A 109 -6.26 8.82 9.39
C LEU A 109 -7.30 9.81 8.84
N PRO A 110 -6.88 10.97 8.35
CA PRO A 110 -7.79 11.95 7.77
C PRO A 110 -8.38 11.47 6.45
N ALA A 111 -9.60 11.93 6.14
CA ALA A 111 -10.28 11.67 4.86
C ALA A 111 -9.70 12.57 3.76
N ILE A 112 -8.50 12.26 3.32
CA ILE A 112 -7.82 12.91 2.19
C ILE A 112 -7.31 11.84 1.22
N HIS A 113 -7.32 12.15 -0.08
CA HIS A 113 -6.96 11.21 -1.14
C HIS A 113 -5.78 11.70 -2.00
N ASP A 114 -5.25 12.87 -1.71
CA ASP A 114 -4.27 13.57 -2.52
C ASP A 114 -3.17 14.15 -1.64
N ILE A 115 -1.99 13.57 -1.70
CA ILE A 115 -0.84 13.87 -0.85
C ILE A 115 0.29 14.40 -1.73
N THR A 116 0.96 15.46 -1.29
CA THR A 116 2.07 16.08 -2.03
C THR A 116 3.17 16.58 -1.09
N THR A 117 4.41 16.54 -1.54
CA THR A 117 5.55 17.13 -0.83
C THR A 117 5.56 18.67 -0.89
N ASP A 118 4.88 19.26 -1.87
CA ASP A 118 4.74 20.72 -2.01
C ASP A 118 3.26 21.10 -2.08
N PRO A 119 2.60 21.41 -0.95
CA PRO A 119 1.20 21.81 -0.93
C PRO A 119 0.94 23.22 -1.49
N ILE A 120 1.98 24.06 -1.63
CA ILE A 120 1.85 25.44 -2.14
C ILE A 120 1.80 25.43 -3.67
N ASP A 121 2.73 24.69 -4.31
CA ASP A 121 2.75 24.48 -5.76
C ASP A 121 2.89 22.98 -6.08
N PRO A 122 1.81 22.20 -5.93
CA PRO A 122 1.88 20.77 -6.09
C PRO A 122 2.17 20.35 -7.54
N PRO A 123 2.96 19.28 -7.76
CA PRO A 123 3.16 18.73 -9.09
C PRO A 123 1.83 18.47 -9.80
N ARG A 124 1.68 18.98 -11.02
CA ARG A 124 0.42 18.91 -11.76
C ARG A 124 0.30 17.61 -12.53
N PHE A 125 -0.89 17.04 -12.56
CA PHE A 125 -1.25 16.00 -13.52
C PHE A 125 -1.62 16.67 -14.85
N GLU A 126 -0.89 16.37 -15.92
CA GLU A 126 -1.16 16.87 -17.28
C GLU A 126 -1.72 15.75 -18.16
N ALA A 127 -0.97 14.69 -18.38
CA ALA A 127 -1.42 13.52 -19.12
C ALA A 127 -2.43 12.70 -18.33
N LEU A 128 -2.19 12.49 -17.05
CA LEU A 128 -3.07 11.75 -16.15
C LEU A 128 -4.43 12.45 -15.95
N ALA A 129 -4.47 13.78 -15.96
CA ALA A 129 -5.73 14.53 -15.87
C ALA A 129 -6.71 14.18 -17.00
N ARG A 130 -6.20 13.95 -18.22
CA ARG A 130 -7.00 13.54 -19.37
C ARG A 130 -7.55 12.12 -19.21
N LEU A 131 -6.79 11.24 -18.57
CA LEU A 131 -7.20 9.85 -18.32
C LEU A 131 -8.24 9.72 -17.19
N ARG A 132 -8.36 10.73 -16.33
CA ARG A 132 -9.41 10.80 -15.29
C ARG A 132 -10.78 11.24 -15.84
N ALA A 133 -10.80 11.91 -16.96
CA ALA A 133 -12.04 12.41 -17.55
C ALA A 133 -12.96 11.25 -17.94
N GLY A 134 -14.18 11.21 -17.37
CA GLY A 134 -15.21 10.23 -17.70
C GLY A 134 -15.28 8.99 -16.79
N ASP A 135 -14.29 8.72 -15.95
CA ASP A 135 -14.21 7.50 -15.12
C ASP A 135 -14.94 7.61 -13.75
N GLY A 136 -15.59 8.74 -13.45
CA GLY A 136 -16.11 9.03 -12.10
C GLY A 136 -14.98 9.07 -11.04
N ALA A 137 -13.78 9.42 -11.49
CA ALA A 137 -12.60 9.54 -10.66
C ALA A 137 -12.58 10.88 -9.92
N ASN A 138 -11.82 10.93 -8.82
CA ASN A 138 -11.55 12.17 -8.10
C ASN A 138 -10.91 13.23 -9.03
N PRO A 139 -11.16 14.53 -8.79
CA PRO A 139 -10.59 15.60 -9.60
C PRO A 139 -9.06 15.53 -9.69
N ALA A 140 -8.50 15.91 -10.84
CA ALA A 140 -7.04 16.00 -11.01
C ALA A 140 -6.44 17.25 -10.36
N VAL A 141 -7.28 18.22 -10.02
CA VAL A 141 -6.87 19.45 -9.31
C VAL A 141 -6.65 19.13 -7.84
N TYR A 142 -5.57 19.67 -7.26
CA TYR A 142 -5.27 19.48 -5.84
C TYR A 142 -6.39 20.05 -4.95
N ALA A 143 -6.70 19.35 -3.87
CA ALA A 143 -7.84 19.67 -3.01
C ALA A 143 -7.67 20.95 -2.15
N GLY A 144 -6.50 21.60 -2.22
CA GLY A 144 -6.26 22.91 -1.63
C GLY A 144 -5.93 22.89 -0.14
N LEU A 145 -6.15 24.05 0.51
CA LEU A 145 -5.66 24.31 1.87
C LEU A 145 -6.17 23.34 2.93
N TYR A 146 -7.40 22.89 2.85
CA TYR A 146 -7.94 21.93 3.82
C TYR A 146 -7.16 20.60 3.77
N SER A 147 -6.93 20.07 2.58
CA SER A 147 -6.15 18.84 2.41
C SER A 147 -4.70 19.02 2.86
N ALA A 148 -4.10 20.18 2.56
CA ALA A 148 -2.74 20.53 2.98
C ALA A 148 -2.60 20.53 4.51
N GLU A 149 -3.56 21.13 5.23
CA GLU A 149 -3.51 21.20 6.70
C GLU A 149 -3.72 19.83 7.34
N GLN A 150 -4.67 19.04 6.84
CA GLN A 150 -4.86 17.66 7.31
C GLN A 150 -3.63 16.79 7.06
N GLN A 151 -3.02 16.94 5.89
CA GLN A 151 -1.77 16.25 5.54
C GLN A 151 -0.64 16.63 6.49
N ARG A 152 -0.43 17.93 6.74
CA ARG A 152 0.65 18.44 7.61
C ARG A 152 0.58 17.85 9.03
N ILE A 153 -0.64 17.67 9.55
CA ILE A 153 -0.86 17.09 10.89
C ILE A 153 -0.61 15.58 10.89
N ALA A 154 -1.14 14.87 9.87
CA ALA A 154 -1.13 13.40 9.84
C ALA A 154 0.17 12.81 9.30
N TYR A 155 0.86 13.52 8.41
CA TYR A 155 2.04 13.06 7.69
C TYR A 155 3.16 14.11 7.67
N PRO A 156 3.74 14.47 8.83
CA PRO A 156 4.77 15.51 8.93
C PRO A 156 6.04 15.17 8.15
N ASP A 157 6.31 13.89 7.88
CA ASP A 157 7.49 13.42 7.15
C ASP A 157 7.33 13.51 5.61
N VAL A 158 6.18 14.00 5.12
CA VAL A 158 5.97 14.23 3.69
C VAL A 158 6.49 15.62 3.32
N GLU A 159 7.76 15.69 2.98
CA GLU A 159 8.49 16.92 2.63
C GLU A 159 9.18 16.80 1.27
N PRO A 160 9.57 17.95 0.64
CA PRO A 160 10.39 17.96 -0.57
C PRO A 160 11.72 17.23 -0.36
N ILE A 161 12.16 16.47 -1.37
CA ILE A 161 13.40 15.69 -1.30
C ILE A 161 14.52 16.49 -1.96
N ASN A 162 15.50 16.93 -1.16
CA ASN A 162 16.67 17.66 -1.65
C ASN A 162 17.85 16.69 -1.73
N ILE A 163 18.49 16.61 -2.90
CA ILE A 163 19.58 15.69 -3.19
C ILE A 163 20.75 16.37 -3.88
N ASP A 164 21.97 16.04 -3.45
CA ASP A 164 23.22 16.63 -3.93
C ASP A 164 23.71 15.97 -5.23
N VAL A 165 22.85 15.95 -6.25
CA VAL A 165 23.21 15.49 -7.59
C VAL A 165 22.58 16.40 -8.65
N PRO A 166 23.21 16.56 -9.84
CA PRO A 166 22.66 17.39 -10.91
C PRO A 166 21.25 16.95 -11.32
N VAL A 167 20.40 17.89 -11.72
CA VAL A 167 18.98 17.68 -12.02
C VAL A 167 18.72 16.55 -13.04
N LEU A 168 19.56 16.37 -14.05
CA LEU A 168 19.45 15.29 -15.01
C LEU A 168 19.70 13.92 -14.34
N LYS A 169 20.69 13.85 -13.48
CA LYS A 169 21.00 12.64 -12.70
C LYS A 169 19.87 12.27 -11.76
N ALA A 170 19.32 13.29 -11.05
CA ALA A 170 18.15 13.14 -10.19
C ALA A 170 16.94 12.58 -10.95
N TYR A 171 16.67 13.11 -12.14
CA TYR A 171 15.62 12.63 -13.04
C TYR A 171 15.81 11.16 -13.42
N GLU A 172 17.02 10.78 -13.86
CA GLU A 172 17.32 9.40 -14.20
C GLU A 172 17.17 8.44 -13.01
N MET A 173 17.55 8.90 -11.80
CA MET A 173 17.40 8.11 -10.58
C MET A 173 15.93 7.93 -10.22
N ALA A 174 15.14 9.01 -10.27
CA ALA A 174 13.69 8.96 -10.04
C ALA A 174 12.98 8.04 -11.06
N LEU A 175 13.31 8.15 -12.35
CA LEU A 175 12.74 7.31 -13.39
C LEU A 175 13.10 5.82 -13.20
N ARG A 176 14.35 5.52 -12.82
CA ARG A 176 14.75 4.14 -12.48
C ARG A 176 13.95 3.59 -11.31
N GLN A 177 13.66 4.41 -10.31
CA GLN A 177 12.88 3.99 -9.15
C GLN A 177 11.42 3.75 -9.52
N VAL A 178 10.79 4.63 -10.31
CA VAL A 178 9.45 4.42 -10.88
C VAL A 178 9.37 3.06 -11.60
N ASN A 179 10.38 2.76 -12.44
CA ASN A 179 10.46 1.48 -13.16
C ASN A 179 10.68 0.28 -12.22
N ARG A 180 11.49 0.43 -11.15
CA ARG A 180 11.70 -0.61 -10.13
C ARG A 180 10.41 -0.95 -9.39
N HIS A 181 9.59 0.05 -9.08
CA HIS A 181 8.26 -0.11 -8.49
C HIS A 181 7.22 -0.65 -9.48
N LYS A 182 7.57 -0.80 -10.75
CA LYS A 182 6.66 -1.23 -11.84
C LYS A 182 5.43 -0.33 -11.96
N TRP A 183 5.58 0.97 -11.67
CA TRP A 183 4.53 1.92 -11.96
C TRP A 183 4.44 2.11 -13.47
N LEU A 184 3.22 2.24 -13.98
CA LEU A 184 2.99 2.45 -15.40
C LEU A 184 3.28 3.92 -15.73
N VAL A 185 4.41 4.19 -16.39
CA VAL A 185 4.75 5.54 -16.89
C VAL A 185 3.77 5.92 -17.99
N ILE A 186 3.15 7.08 -17.85
CA ILE A 186 2.18 7.64 -18.80
C ILE A 186 2.79 8.79 -19.60
N ASP A 187 3.57 9.64 -18.95
CA ASP A 187 4.31 10.73 -19.58
C ASP A 187 5.65 10.91 -18.87
N GLU A 188 6.68 11.21 -19.64
CA GLU A 188 8.01 11.51 -19.12
C GLU A 188 8.65 12.64 -19.94
N ARG A 189 9.18 13.63 -19.23
CA ARG A 189 9.84 14.80 -19.83
C ARG A 189 11.15 15.05 -19.10
N PRO A 190 12.29 14.73 -19.69
CA PRO A 190 13.58 15.01 -19.09
C PRO A 190 13.80 16.52 -18.97
N PRO A 191 14.64 16.95 -18.02
CA PRO A 191 14.94 18.37 -17.81
C PRO A 191 15.70 18.93 -19.02
N GLN A 192 15.11 19.94 -19.69
CA GLN A 192 15.68 20.61 -20.86
C GLN A 192 15.77 22.14 -20.64
N PRO A 193 16.77 22.82 -21.23
CA PRO A 193 16.81 24.26 -21.23
C PRO A 193 15.53 24.89 -21.86
N PRO A 194 15.09 26.08 -21.42
CA PRO A 194 15.75 26.93 -20.41
C PRO A 194 15.44 26.56 -18.95
N GLN A 195 14.27 25.94 -18.67
CA GLN A 195 13.78 25.74 -17.28
C GLN A 195 14.46 24.61 -16.52
N ARG A 196 15.00 23.62 -17.24
CA ARG A 196 15.65 22.41 -16.67
C ARG A 196 14.77 21.64 -15.66
N ILE A 197 13.45 21.67 -15.87
CA ILE A 197 12.49 20.96 -15.01
C ILE A 197 12.17 19.60 -15.66
N GLY A 198 12.45 18.52 -14.92
CA GLY A 198 12.03 17.17 -15.28
C GLY A 198 10.64 16.86 -14.73
N ARG A 199 9.84 16.07 -15.46
CA ARG A 199 8.53 15.60 -15.03
C ARG A 199 8.33 14.14 -15.39
N ILE A 200 7.70 13.38 -14.48
CA ILE A 200 7.30 12.00 -14.70
C ILE A 200 5.87 11.86 -14.18
N GLU A 201 4.98 11.35 -15.02
CA GLU A 201 3.63 10.98 -14.61
C GLU A 201 3.45 9.47 -14.75
N ALA A 202 3.03 8.81 -13.67
CA ALA A 202 2.88 7.37 -13.63
C ALA A 202 1.64 6.94 -12.85
N VAL A 203 1.16 5.72 -13.13
CA VAL A 203 0.07 5.08 -12.39
C VAL A 203 0.64 3.99 -11.49
N ALA A 204 0.49 4.18 -10.19
CA ALA A 204 0.72 3.16 -9.18
C ALA A 204 -0.56 2.36 -8.91
N ARG A 205 -0.45 1.26 -8.16
CA ARG A 205 -1.60 0.45 -7.76
C ARG A 205 -1.52 0.11 -6.28
N THR A 206 -2.67 0.09 -5.60
CA THR A 206 -2.74 -0.40 -4.22
C THR A 206 -2.31 -1.87 -4.12
N PRO A 207 -1.72 -2.30 -2.99
CA PRO A 207 -1.09 -3.63 -2.89
C PRO A 207 -2.02 -4.80 -3.19
N ILE A 208 -3.22 -4.84 -2.62
CA ILE A 208 -4.13 -5.99 -2.73
C ILE A 208 -5.12 -5.80 -3.88
N MET A 209 -6.00 -4.81 -3.79
CA MET A 209 -7.06 -4.61 -4.78
C MET A 209 -6.56 -4.08 -6.11
N GLY A 210 -5.39 -3.44 -6.14
CA GLY A 210 -4.85 -2.87 -7.39
C GLY A 210 -5.57 -1.61 -7.87
N PHE A 211 -6.24 -0.86 -6.99
CA PHE A 211 -6.82 0.43 -7.33
C PHE A 211 -5.77 1.38 -7.88
N ARG A 212 -6.14 2.15 -8.88
CA ARG A 212 -5.23 3.08 -9.54
C ARG A 212 -5.02 4.32 -8.69
N GLU A 213 -3.75 4.69 -8.54
CA GLU A 213 -3.30 5.89 -7.85
C GLU A 213 -2.31 6.60 -8.76
N ASP A 214 -2.58 7.86 -9.04
CA ASP A 214 -1.77 8.66 -9.95
C ASP A 214 -0.62 9.31 -9.19
N VAL A 215 0.56 9.28 -9.79
CA VAL A 215 1.78 9.85 -9.24
C VAL A 215 2.35 10.86 -10.23
N ALA A 216 2.63 12.08 -9.77
CA ALA A 216 3.41 13.06 -10.50
C ALA A 216 4.69 13.37 -9.74
N ILE A 217 5.81 13.37 -10.45
CA ILE A 217 7.14 13.71 -9.92
C ILE A 217 7.66 14.90 -10.70
N ARG A 218 8.08 15.95 -9.98
CA ARG A 218 8.72 17.14 -10.53
C ARG A 218 10.13 17.21 -10.00
N ILE A 219 11.10 17.36 -10.89
CA ILE A 219 12.51 17.48 -10.56
C ILE A 219 13.01 18.85 -11.03
N MET A 220 13.50 19.67 -10.11
CA MET A 220 13.95 21.05 -10.36
C MET A 220 15.38 21.24 -9.90
N PRO A 221 16.14 22.18 -10.52
CA PRO A 221 17.42 22.61 -9.96
C PRO A 221 17.24 23.26 -8.59
N ASP A 222 18.12 22.94 -7.65
CA ASP A 222 18.20 23.58 -6.35
C ASP A 222 19.70 23.80 -6.00
N GLY A 223 20.19 25.02 -6.16
CA GLY A 223 21.63 25.31 -6.09
C GLY A 223 22.44 24.43 -7.04
N ASP A 224 23.43 23.70 -6.49
CA ASP A 224 24.24 22.71 -7.23
C ASP A 224 23.59 21.32 -7.31
N GLY A 225 22.49 21.13 -6.57
CA GLY A 225 21.74 19.87 -6.48
C GLY A 225 20.42 19.90 -7.23
N ALA A 226 19.50 19.07 -6.76
CA ALA A 226 18.14 18.97 -7.27
C ALA A 226 17.12 18.81 -6.14
N ARG A 227 15.97 19.46 -6.32
CA ARG A 227 14.78 19.25 -5.51
C ARG A 227 13.82 18.35 -6.28
N VAL A 228 13.31 17.32 -5.61
CA VAL A 228 12.33 16.38 -6.14
C VAL A 228 11.04 16.51 -5.35
N ASP A 229 9.98 16.92 -6.01
CA ASP A 229 8.63 16.98 -5.45
C ASP A 229 7.78 15.83 -6.00
N LEU A 230 7.02 15.20 -5.10
CA LEU A 230 6.08 14.15 -5.44
C LEU A 230 4.65 14.55 -5.08
N ARG A 231 3.72 14.08 -5.89
CA ARG A 231 2.30 14.09 -5.58
C ARG A 231 1.71 12.73 -5.92
N SER A 232 0.95 12.15 -4.99
CA SER A 232 0.25 10.88 -5.19
C SER A 232 -1.22 11.03 -4.81
N SER A 233 -2.12 10.63 -5.73
CA SER A 233 -3.55 10.86 -5.59
C SER A 233 -4.36 9.65 -6.02
N SER A 234 -5.25 9.18 -5.14
CA SER A 234 -6.18 8.08 -5.43
C SER A 234 -7.25 8.52 -6.44
N ARG A 235 -7.51 7.68 -7.46
CA ARG A 235 -8.58 7.95 -8.44
C ARG A 235 -9.97 7.80 -7.85
N TYR A 236 -10.12 6.93 -6.85
CA TYR A 236 -11.41 6.58 -6.27
C TYR A 236 -11.35 6.72 -4.76
N PHE A 237 -12.49 7.04 -4.17
CA PHE A 237 -12.68 7.26 -2.74
C PHE A 237 -12.02 8.55 -2.22
N GLU A 238 -12.66 9.15 -1.24
CA GLU A 238 -12.17 10.37 -0.57
C GLU A 238 -11.06 10.10 0.45
N HIS A 239 -10.86 8.83 0.81
CA HIS A 239 -9.91 8.40 1.81
C HIS A 239 -8.89 7.41 1.21
N ASP A 240 -7.62 7.74 1.25
CA ASP A 240 -6.53 6.90 0.71
C ASP A 240 -6.02 5.84 1.70
N LEU A 241 -6.52 5.85 2.93
CA LEU A 241 -6.10 4.94 4.00
C LEU A 241 -4.57 4.97 4.24
N GLY A 242 -3.93 6.11 4.00
CA GLY A 242 -2.49 6.31 4.17
C GLY A 242 -1.61 5.78 3.04
N SER A 243 -2.18 5.22 1.97
CA SER A 243 -1.40 4.59 0.89
C SER A 243 -0.55 5.58 0.11
N ASN A 244 -1.05 6.81 -0.14
CA ASN A 244 -0.33 7.83 -0.88
C ASN A 244 0.84 8.40 -0.07
N ALA A 245 0.63 8.70 1.21
CA ALA A 245 1.70 9.18 2.09
C ALA A 245 2.81 8.13 2.25
N ALA A 246 2.45 6.88 2.53
CA ALA A 246 3.41 5.77 2.64
C ALA A 246 4.22 5.57 1.34
N ARG A 247 3.61 5.77 0.18
CA ARG A 247 4.30 5.70 -1.12
C ARG A 247 5.33 6.80 -1.27
N ILE A 248 4.97 8.03 -0.93
CA ILE A 248 5.88 9.19 -1.03
C ILE A 248 7.06 9.02 -0.09
N ILE A 249 6.82 8.68 1.18
CA ILE A 249 7.87 8.48 2.19
C ILE A 249 8.83 7.38 1.73
N LYS A 250 8.29 6.23 1.33
CA LYS A 250 9.11 5.13 0.84
C LYS A 250 9.93 5.50 -0.39
N PHE A 251 9.35 6.26 -1.33
CA PHE A 251 10.06 6.72 -2.51
C PHE A 251 11.20 7.68 -2.13
N ALA A 252 10.97 8.56 -1.16
CA ALA A 252 11.98 9.49 -0.66
C ALA A 252 13.15 8.76 -0.01
N GLU A 253 12.88 7.79 0.87
CA GLU A 253 13.89 6.96 1.51
C GLU A 253 14.75 6.23 0.47
N GLU A 254 14.12 5.52 -0.45
CA GLU A 254 14.83 4.75 -1.49
C GLU A 254 15.62 5.64 -2.47
N LEU A 255 15.15 6.88 -2.73
CA LEU A 255 15.88 7.83 -3.58
C LEU A 255 17.13 8.35 -2.85
N ASN A 256 17.03 8.69 -1.57
CA ASN A 256 18.15 9.10 -0.75
C ASN A 256 19.20 7.98 -0.65
N ASP A 257 18.80 6.75 -0.36
CA ASP A 257 19.69 5.58 -0.31
C ASP A 257 20.42 5.36 -1.64
N ALA A 258 19.72 5.58 -2.75
CA ALA A 258 20.32 5.46 -4.09
C ALA A 258 21.36 6.56 -4.36
N VAL A 259 21.14 7.78 -3.85
CA VAL A 259 22.11 8.89 -3.95
C VAL A 259 23.34 8.59 -3.12
N ASP A 260 23.17 8.16 -1.88
CA ASP A 260 24.29 7.82 -0.97
C ASP A 260 25.15 6.68 -1.53
N THR A 261 24.52 5.67 -2.12
CA THR A 261 25.22 4.55 -2.77
C THR A 261 25.96 4.98 -4.03
N ALA A 262 25.44 5.99 -4.76
CA ALA A 262 26.03 6.48 -5.99
C ALA A 262 27.18 7.49 -5.79
N GLN A 263 27.26 8.12 -4.60
CA GLN A 263 28.37 8.99 -4.25
C GLN A 263 29.56 8.14 -3.80
N PRO A 264 30.77 8.30 -4.39
CA PRO A 264 31.95 7.65 -3.85
C PRO A 264 32.17 8.16 -2.41
N VAL A 265 32.38 7.23 -1.47
CA VAL A 265 32.66 7.53 -0.07
C VAL A 265 33.67 8.70 0.00
N LYS A 266 33.21 9.87 0.44
CA LYS A 266 34.06 11.02 0.67
C LYS A 266 35.01 10.60 1.82
N LYS A 267 36.21 10.07 1.45
CA LYS A 267 37.24 9.73 2.43
C LYS A 267 37.42 10.96 3.29
N LEU A 268 37.03 10.87 4.56
CA LEU A 268 37.44 11.81 5.60
C LEU A 268 38.96 11.89 5.53
N ILE A 269 39.46 12.96 4.90
CA ILE A 269 40.87 13.29 4.95
C ILE A 269 41.10 13.74 6.39
N THR A 270 41.52 12.80 7.22
CA THR A 270 42.04 13.10 8.57
C THR A 270 43.25 14.00 8.35
N PRO A 271 43.25 15.25 8.85
CA PRO A 271 44.43 16.11 8.69
C PRO A 271 45.61 15.41 9.32
N ALA A 272 46.67 15.20 8.54
CA ALA A 272 47.89 14.64 9.00
C ALA A 272 48.43 15.48 10.18
N LYS A 273 48.63 14.80 11.32
CA LYS A 273 49.25 15.41 12.54
C LYS A 273 50.58 16.03 12.16
N PRO A 274 50.84 17.30 12.48
CA PRO A 274 52.12 17.93 12.17
C PRO A 274 53.27 17.13 12.83
N GLN A 275 54.23 16.65 12.04
CA GLN A 275 55.46 16.09 12.56
C GLN A 275 56.28 17.20 13.25
N ALA A 276 56.48 17.06 14.55
CA ALA A 276 57.39 17.92 15.30
C ALA A 276 58.82 17.74 14.77
N LYS A 277 59.37 18.81 14.19
CA LYS A 277 60.78 18.91 13.80
C LYS A 277 61.63 18.73 15.05
N GLY A 278 62.47 17.73 15.04
CA GLY A 278 63.42 17.43 16.12
C GLY A 278 64.36 18.61 16.39
N ALA A 279 64.47 18.96 17.66
CA ALA A 279 65.45 19.92 18.15
C ALA A 279 66.86 19.30 18.09
N THR A 280 67.72 19.88 17.27
CA THR A 280 69.15 19.59 17.24
C THR A 280 69.79 20.17 18.48
N LYS A 281 70.33 19.30 19.36
CA LYS A 281 71.24 19.75 20.46
C LYS A 281 72.60 20.15 19.88
N ARG A 282 73.01 21.32 20.29
CA ARG A 282 74.43 21.68 20.46
C ARG A 282 74.69 21.89 21.93
#